data_d686e2dbde1fb3d058bcfbcd34bc9d22
#
_entry.id   d686e2dbde1fb3d058bcfbcd34bc9d22
#
_cell.length_a   1.000
_cell.length_b   1.000
_cell.length_c   1.000
_cell.angle_alpha   90.00
_cell.angle_beta   90.00
_cell.angle_gamma   90.00
#
_symmetry.space_group_name_H-M   'P 1'
#
loop_
_entity.id
_entity.type
_entity.pdbx_description
1 polymer ?
#
loop_
_entity_poly.entity_id
_entity_poly.type
_entity_poly.pdbx_seq_one_letter_code
_entity_poly.pdbx_strand_id
1 'polypeptide(L)'
;MNMSNTTSPCTVAVAVSGGVDSLCALVMLQQAGHNVLALHGLFLPEAELAPPPGLEEACASLGIPLHIADLRPVFQREVLVPFAAAYAEGRTPNPCALCNRAVKFGALLDAAQDLGAHKLATGHYARLVSAPKEEGATWENTAAQRHDANMAHLPLLAAAHDTAKDQSYFLSLVPRARLAQAWFPLADQDKTRTREIVTLAGLNVPLPHESQDICFAPASGASSAQDGAGSSAEAYRPFLERHWQAAAIVPPGSGPVFLRNADGAQREIARHKGLWRYTEGQRKGLGIAHSEPLYVLAKDGPANALVVGPRALLGVSRCVTALANVSLAPQYWPEETLVRLRHRQKPAPAKVTLNADGLLEIEFATPQFPSAPGQVAAVYDASGRVLAAGIVEVME
;
A
#
# COMPACT_ATOMS: atom_id res chain seq x y z
N MET A 1 28.38 6.87 7.37
CA MET A 1 28.70 8.11 6.67
C MET A 1 29.11 7.79 5.23
N ASN A 2 28.19 7.93 4.30
CA ASN A 2 28.51 8.03 2.87
C ASN A 2 27.33 8.73 2.18
N MET A 3 27.16 10.03 2.44
CA MET A 3 26.30 10.93 1.66
C MET A 3 27.11 11.52 0.50
N SER A 4 27.68 10.65 -0.36
CA SER A 4 28.38 11.07 -1.57
C SER A 4 27.57 10.75 -2.81
N ASN A 5 26.35 11.30 -2.89
CA ASN A 5 25.70 11.65 -4.15
C ASN A 5 25.34 13.14 -4.03
N THR A 6 26.32 14.00 -4.26
CA THR A 6 26.11 15.43 -4.45
C THR A 6 25.34 15.64 -5.78
N THR A 7 24.03 15.36 -5.73
CA THR A 7 23.14 15.89 -6.76
C THR A 7 23.16 17.41 -6.60
N SER A 8 23.37 18.15 -7.69
CA SER A 8 23.27 19.61 -7.68
C SER A 8 21.99 20.05 -6.98
N PRO A 9 21.98 21.20 -6.27
CA PRO A 9 20.78 21.72 -5.64
C PRO A 9 19.62 21.73 -6.61
N CYS A 10 18.52 21.10 -6.23
CA CYS A 10 17.28 21.07 -7.05
C CYS A 10 16.09 21.45 -6.16
N THR A 11 15.01 21.90 -6.79
CA THR A 11 13.76 22.19 -6.08
C THR A 11 13.03 20.86 -5.80
N VAL A 12 12.74 20.61 -4.52
CA VAL A 12 12.06 19.39 -4.04
C VAL A 12 10.83 19.76 -3.25
N ALA A 13 9.67 19.26 -3.65
CA ALA A 13 8.48 19.29 -2.81
C ALA A 13 8.52 18.13 -1.81
N VAL A 14 8.27 18.40 -0.55
CA VAL A 14 8.12 17.37 0.48
C VAL A 14 6.65 17.24 0.85
N ALA A 15 6.08 16.06 0.66
CA ALA A 15 4.72 15.76 1.09
C ALA A 15 4.65 15.70 2.62
N VAL A 16 4.04 16.72 3.24
CA VAL A 16 3.96 16.84 4.70
C VAL A 16 2.56 16.52 5.20
N SER A 17 2.48 15.56 6.12
CA SER A 17 1.24 15.13 6.79
C SER A 17 1.12 15.62 8.23
N GLY A 18 2.10 16.38 8.73
CA GLY A 18 2.25 16.71 10.14
C GLY A 18 2.85 15.59 11.00
N GLY A 19 3.08 14.42 10.45
CA GLY A 19 3.74 13.30 11.15
C GLY A 19 5.27 13.40 11.12
N VAL A 20 5.91 12.78 12.14
CA VAL A 20 7.38 12.79 12.33
C VAL A 20 8.17 12.44 11.08
N ASP A 21 7.73 11.40 10.35
CA ASP A 21 8.46 10.92 9.17
C ASP A 21 8.50 11.97 8.05
N SER A 22 7.38 12.65 7.81
CA SER A 22 7.32 13.71 6.80
C SER A 22 8.12 14.95 7.20
N LEU A 23 8.12 15.32 8.48
CA LEU A 23 8.92 16.42 9.00
C LEU A 23 10.42 16.09 8.99
N CYS A 24 10.78 14.85 9.32
CA CYS A 24 12.17 14.40 9.20
C CYS A 24 12.67 14.50 7.77
N ALA A 25 11.88 14.06 6.78
CA ALA A 25 12.23 14.19 5.38
C ALA A 25 12.44 15.65 4.97
N LEU A 26 11.58 16.57 5.48
CA LEU A 26 11.69 18.01 5.24
C LEU A 26 13.02 18.57 5.76
N VAL A 27 13.35 18.29 7.04
CA VAL A 27 14.58 18.73 7.69
C VAL A 27 15.83 18.18 7.00
N MET A 28 15.84 16.88 6.67
CA MET A 28 16.98 16.25 6.01
C MET A 28 17.31 16.87 4.66
N LEU A 29 16.30 17.14 3.84
CA LEU A 29 16.51 17.73 2.50
C LEU A 29 16.95 19.18 2.58
N GLN A 30 16.43 19.97 3.55
CA GLN A 30 16.88 21.33 3.80
C GLN A 30 18.35 21.34 4.27
N GLN A 31 18.73 20.49 5.21
CA GLN A 31 20.11 20.37 5.71
C GLN A 31 21.06 19.88 4.62
N ALA A 32 20.58 19.12 3.63
CA ALA A 32 21.36 18.73 2.46
C ALA A 32 21.54 19.85 1.42
N GLY A 33 20.96 21.03 1.65
CA GLY A 33 21.14 22.23 0.80
C GLY A 33 20.23 22.27 -0.42
N HIS A 34 19.15 21.47 -0.45
CA HIS A 34 18.15 21.55 -1.51
C HIS A 34 17.22 22.76 -1.32
N ASN A 35 16.67 23.26 -2.42
CA ASN A 35 15.57 24.22 -2.37
C ASN A 35 14.28 23.44 -2.07
N VAL A 36 13.76 23.55 -0.84
CA VAL A 36 12.65 22.73 -0.35
C VAL A 36 11.38 23.57 -0.24
N LEU A 37 10.26 23.02 -0.68
CA LEU A 37 8.92 23.47 -0.38
C LEU A 37 8.10 22.37 0.31
N ALA A 38 7.28 22.73 1.27
CA ALA A 38 6.36 21.82 1.93
C ALA A 38 5.03 21.78 1.15
N LEU A 39 4.50 20.59 0.88
CA LEU A 39 3.25 20.40 0.17
C LEU A 39 2.32 19.51 0.99
N HIS A 40 1.21 20.07 1.47
CA HIS A 40 0.17 19.34 2.18
C HIS A 40 -1.01 19.03 1.27
N GLY A 41 -1.41 17.76 1.19
CA GLY A 41 -2.59 17.33 0.43
C GLY A 41 -3.80 17.16 1.33
N LEU A 42 -4.92 17.81 0.99
CA LEU A 42 -6.21 17.55 1.60
C LEU A 42 -6.88 16.37 0.90
N PHE A 43 -7.13 15.29 1.63
CA PHE A 43 -7.65 14.04 1.07
C PHE A 43 -9.11 13.76 1.47
N LEU A 44 -9.50 14.10 2.69
CA LEU A 44 -10.81 13.73 3.22
C LEU A 44 -11.88 14.78 2.92
N PRO A 45 -13.10 14.36 2.56
CA PRO A 45 -14.21 15.28 2.25
C PRO A 45 -14.57 16.24 3.39
N GLU A 46 -14.46 15.76 4.63
CA GLU A 46 -14.75 16.54 5.84
C GLU A 46 -13.54 17.34 6.34
N ALA A 47 -12.38 17.25 5.67
CA ALA A 47 -11.21 18.02 6.06
C ALA A 47 -11.50 19.52 5.89
N GLU A 48 -11.29 20.30 6.94
CA GLU A 48 -11.20 21.75 6.83
C GLU A 48 -10.09 22.10 5.82
N LEU A 49 -10.21 23.25 5.15
CA LEU A 49 -9.17 23.76 4.24
C LEU A 49 -7.95 24.29 5.02
N ALA A 50 -7.62 23.62 6.12
CA ALA A 50 -6.51 23.96 6.99
C ALA A 50 -5.58 22.74 7.17
N PRO A 51 -4.27 22.97 7.23
CA PRO A 51 -3.30 21.93 7.55
C PRO A 51 -3.48 21.44 8.99
N PRO A 52 -2.91 20.27 9.34
CA PRO A 52 -2.89 19.79 10.72
C PRO A 52 -2.29 20.81 11.68
N PRO A 53 -2.82 20.92 12.92
CA PRO A 53 -2.29 21.85 13.92
C PRO A 53 -0.78 21.72 14.10
N GLY A 54 -0.06 22.84 14.12
CA GLY A 54 1.39 22.91 14.28
C GLY A 54 2.19 22.70 13.01
N LEU A 55 1.59 22.35 11.88
CA LEU A 55 2.34 22.15 10.62
C LEU A 55 2.80 23.48 10.01
N GLU A 56 1.95 24.51 10.04
CA GLU A 56 2.32 25.85 9.56
C GLU A 56 3.48 26.43 10.39
N GLU A 57 3.40 26.35 11.70
CA GLU A 57 4.43 26.81 12.61
C GLU A 57 5.75 26.05 12.41
N ALA A 58 5.68 24.72 12.19
CA ALA A 58 6.85 23.91 11.91
C ALA A 58 7.52 24.34 10.60
N CYS A 59 6.76 24.55 9.53
CA CYS A 59 7.31 25.02 8.26
C CYS A 59 7.87 26.44 8.39
N ALA A 60 7.17 27.35 9.07
CA ALA A 60 7.63 28.73 9.29
C ALA A 60 8.93 28.78 10.11
N SER A 61 9.06 27.95 11.15
CA SER A 61 10.29 27.89 11.97
C SER A 61 11.51 27.43 11.17
N LEU A 62 11.31 26.63 10.12
CA LEU A 62 12.35 26.20 9.19
C LEU A 62 12.55 27.19 8.03
N GLY A 63 11.73 28.24 7.92
CA GLY A 63 11.76 29.15 6.77
C GLY A 63 11.34 28.50 5.45
N ILE A 64 10.53 27.43 5.49
CA ILE A 64 10.08 26.68 4.31
C ILE A 64 8.63 27.07 3.97
N PRO A 65 8.34 27.44 2.71
CA PRO A 65 6.98 27.77 2.29
C PRO A 65 6.10 26.50 2.32
N LEU A 66 4.89 26.62 2.91
CA LEU A 66 3.87 25.59 2.92
C LEU A 66 2.82 25.87 1.84
N HIS A 67 2.58 24.89 0.98
CA HIS A 67 1.52 24.88 -0.02
C HIS A 67 0.49 23.83 0.30
N ILE A 68 -0.77 24.11 -0.04
CA ILE A 68 -1.90 23.19 0.18
C ILE A 68 -2.48 22.81 -1.18
N ALA A 69 -2.62 21.51 -1.43
CA ALA A 69 -3.28 20.97 -2.62
C ALA A 69 -4.60 20.31 -2.23
N ASP A 70 -5.70 20.74 -2.85
CA ASP A 70 -7.00 20.07 -2.68
C ASP A 70 -7.10 18.84 -3.58
N LEU A 71 -6.90 17.68 -2.99
CA LEU A 71 -6.95 16.38 -3.66
C LEU A 71 -8.18 15.55 -3.29
N ARG A 72 -9.14 16.14 -2.59
CA ARG A 72 -10.40 15.47 -2.17
C ARG A 72 -11.15 14.85 -3.35
N PRO A 73 -11.33 15.52 -4.51
CA PRO A 73 -12.04 14.92 -5.64
C PRO A 73 -11.33 13.69 -6.20
N VAL A 74 -9.99 13.72 -6.29
CA VAL A 74 -9.18 12.60 -6.77
C VAL A 74 -9.19 11.46 -5.76
N PHE A 75 -9.05 11.76 -4.47
CA PHE A 75 -9.08 10.77 -3.41
C PHE A 75 -10.43 10.07 -3.32
N GLN A 76 -11.53 10.82 -3.45
CA GLN A 76 -12.89 10.27 -3.52
C GLN A 76 -13.02 9.28 -4.70
N ARG A 77 -12.62 9.68 -5.90
CA ARG A 77 -12.77 8.88 -7.13
C ARG A 77 -11.85 7.66 -7.15
N GLU A 78 -10.57 7.82 -6.77
CA GLU A 78 -9.55 6.79 -6.96
C GLU A 78 -9.34 5.88 -5.74
N VAL A 79 -9.82 6.31 -4.55
CA VAL A 79 -9.59 5.55 -3.31
C VAL A 79 -10.89 5.19 -2.62
N LEU A 80 -11.73 6.18 -2.25
CA LEU A 80 -12.91 5.91 -1.42
C LEU A 80 -14.01 5.15 -2.17
N VAL A 81 -14.31 5.54 -3.41
CA VAL A 81 -15.31 4.84 -4.23
C VAL A 81 -14.88 3.41 -4.54
N PRO A 82 -13.65 3.14 -5.06
CA PRO A 82 -13.19 1.76 -5.28
C PRO A 82 -13.11 0.94 -3.99
N PHE A 83 -12.74 1.55 -2.86
CA PHE A 83 -12.72 0.89 -1.57
C PHE A 83 -14.11 0.41 -1.15
N ALA A 84 -15.12 1.27 -1.21
CA ALA A 84 -16.48 0.93 -0.85
C ALA A 84 -17.11 -0.09 -1.82
N ALA A 85 -16.84 0.03 -3.12
CA ALA A 85 -17.30 -0.91 -4.14
C ALA A 85 -16.72 -2.31 -3.91
N ALA A 86 -15.40 -2.41 -3.67
CA ALA A 86 -14.75 -3.71 -3.42
C ALA A 86 -15.34 -4.43 -2.19
N TYR A 87 -15.62 -3.70 -1.11
CA TYR A 87 -16.28 -4.31 0.06
C TYR A 87 -17.73 -4.72 -0.24
N ALA A 88 -18.48 -3.96 -1.04
CA ALA A 88 -19.82 -4.34 -1.46
C ALA A 88 -19.82 -5.65 -2.29
N GLU A 89 -18.73 -5.89 -3.04
CA GLU A 89 -18.50 -7.13 -3.80
C GLU A 89 -17.89 -8.27 -2.93
N GLY A 90 -17.72 -8.05 -1.63
CA GLY A 90 -17.13 -9.02 -0.71
C GLY A 90 -15.59 -9.12 -0.81
N ARG A 91 -14.91 -8.25 -1.55
CA ARG A 91 -13.43 -8.17 -1.61
C ARG A 91 -12.85 -7.40 -0.42
N THR A 92 -11.55 -7.52 -0.20
CA THR A 92 -10.84 -6.77 0.86
C THR A 92 -9.73 -5.91 0.22
N PRO A 93 -10.02 -4.66 -0.17
CA PRO A 93 -9.11 -3.82 -0.93
C PRO A 93 -7.91 -3.32 -0.10
N ASN A 94 -6.87 -2.83 -0.82
CA ASN A 94 -5.73 -2.13 -0.24
C ASN A 94 -5.76 -0.64 -0.65
N PRO A 95 -6.44 0.22 0.12
CA PRO A 95 -6.59 1.63 -0.24
C PRO A 95 -5.27 2.40 -0.20
N CYS A 96 -4.28 1.97 0.63
CA CYS A 96 -2.98 2.63 0.71
C CYS A 96 -2.17 2.47 -0.59
N ALA A 97 -2.22 1.29 -1.22
CA ALA A 97 -1.56 1.08 -2.50
C ALA A 97 -2.23 1.91 -3.63
N LEU A 98 -3.55 2.00 -3.64
CA LEU A 98 -4.29 2.85 -4.58
C LEU A 98 -3.98 4.34 -4.36
N CYS A 99 -3.97 4.80 -3.10
CA CYS A 99 -3.62 6.17 -2.73
C CYS A 99 -2.20 6.53 -3.18
N ASN A 100 -1.21 5.67 -2.94
CA ASN A 100 0.14 5.91 -3.39
C ASN A 100 0.21 6.04 -4.92
N ARG A 101 -0.46 5.14 -5.66
CA ARG A 101 -0.48 5.16 -7.13
C ARG A 101 -1.15 6.40 -7.70
N ALA A 102 -2.39 6.69 -7.28
CA ALA A 102 -3.24 7.67 -7.96
C ALA A 102 -3.19 9.06 -7.31
N VAL A 103 -2.97 9.12 -6.00
CA VAL A 103 -3.04 10.38 -5.26
C VAL A 103 -1.65 10.90 -4.95
N LYS A 104 -0.80 10.18 -4.18
CA LYS A 104 0.50 10.70 -3.77
C LYS A 104 1.48 10.84 -4.95
N PHE A 105 1.72 9.75 -5.68
CA PHE A 105 2.59 9.76 -6.85
C PHE A 105 1.83 9.97 -8.17
N GLY A 106 0.53 10.25 -8.10
CA GLY A 106 -0.32 10.82 -9.13
C GLY A 106 -0.50 12.32 -8.90
N ALA A 107 -1.68 12.73 -8.51
CA ALA A 107 -2.10 14.12 -8.44
C ALA A 107 -1.26 15.02 -7.52
N LEU A 108 -0.73 14.53 -6.38
CA LEU A 108 0.13 15.32 -5.50
C LEU A 108 1.51 15.58 -6.15
N LEU A 109 2.04 14.60 -6.87
CA LEU A 109 3.28 14.79 -7.66
C LEU A 109 3.05 15.80 -8.79
N ASP A 110 1.89 15.76 -9.47
CA ASP A 110 1.55 16.75 -10.52
C ASP A 110 1.48 18.16 -9.89
N ALA A 111 0.79 18.31 -8.75
CA ALA A 111 0.74 19.58 -8.03
C ALA A 111 2.15 20.07 -7.58
N ALA A 112 3.04 19.17 -7.19
CA ALA A 112 4.43 19.52 -6.89
C ALA A 112 5.18 20.06 -8.12
N GLN A 113 4.96 19.46 -9.29
CA GLN A 113 5.55 19.91 -10.55
C GLN A 113 5.01 21.26 -11.00
N ASP A 114 3.71 21.51 -10.81
CA ASP A 114 3.08 22.81 -11.08
C ASP A 114 3.68 23.94 -10.23
N LEU A 115 4.19 23.60 -9.03
CA LEU A 115 4.97 24.51 -8.17
C LEU A 115 6.46 24.61 -8.54
N GLY A 116 6.88 23.98 -9.64
CA GLY A 116 8.26 24.00 -10.13
C GLY A 116 9.19 22.99 -9.43
N ALA A 117 8.67 22.04 -8.65
CA ALA A 117 9.49 21.01 -8.05
C ALA A 117 9.90 19.94 -9.08
N HIS A 118 11.18 19.53 -9.04
CA HIS A 118 11.69 18.44 -9.89
C HIS A 118 11.35 17.06 -9.34
N LYS A 119 11.15 16.96 -8.03
CA LYS A 119 10.85 15.70 -7.33
C LYS A 119 9.85 15.93 -6.20
N LEU A 120 9.10 14.87 -5.89
CA LEU A 120 8.28 14.78 -4.70
C LEU A 120 8.96 13.84 -3.68
N ALA A 121 9.38 14.38 -2.56
CA ALA A 121 9.87 13.60 -1.43
C ALA A 121 8.73 13.25 -0.47
N THR A 122 8.83 12.11 0.17
CA THR A 122 7.86 11.64 1.16
C THR A 122 8.56 10.95 2.33
N GLY A 123 7.89 10.86 3.47
CA GLY A 123 8.35 10.11 4.64
C GLY A 123 8.20 8.58 4.52
N HIS A 124 8.15 8.01 3.33
CA HIS A 124 8.11 6.56 3.17
C HIS A 124 9.47 5.92 3.40
N TYR A 125 9.46 4.76 4.05
CA TYR A 125 10.61 3.87 4.19
C TYR A 125 10.64 2.92 2.98
N ALA A 126 11.36 3.31 1.96
CA ALA A 126 11.61 2.54 0.74
C ALA A 126 12.89 3.05 0.08
N ARG A 127 13.46 2.30 -0.86
CA ARG A 127 14.63 2.72 -1.63
C ARG A 127 14.32 2.81 -3.11
N LEU A 128 15.06 3.70 -3.78
CA LEU A 128 15.16 3.71 -5.23
C LEU A 128 16.59 3.29 -5.58
N VAL A 129 16.72 2.23 -6.35
CA VAL A 129 18.01 1.65 -6.73
C VAL A 129 18.17 1.64 -8.25
N SER A 130 19.39 1.67 -8.74
CA SER A 130 19.66 1.53 -10.18
C SER A 130 19.12 0.20 -10.69
N ALA A 131 18.56 0.21 -11.89
CA ALA A 131 18.27 -1.04 -12.59
C ALA A 131 19.56 -1.84 -12.83
N PRO A 132 19.47 -3.18 -12.92
CA PRO A 132 20.62 -3.99 -13.33
C PRO A 132 21.17 -3.45 -14.66
N LYS A 133 22.50 -3.33 -14.78
CA LYS A 133 23.11 -3.04 -16.07
C LYS A 133 22.89 -4.26 -16.96
N GLU A 134 22.25 -4.04 -18.08
CA GLU A 134 22.03 -5.06 -19.09
C GLU A 134 23.36 -5.26 -19.86
N GLU A 135 24.14 -6.25 -19.49
CA GLU A 135 25.30 -6.67 -20.28
C GLU A 135 24.78 -7.43 -21.51
N GLY A 136 24.86 -6.81 -22.69
CA GLY A 136 24.63 -7.47 -23.98
C GLY A 136 23.27 -7.31 -24.63
N ALA A 137 22.39 -6.45 -24.17
CA ALA A 137 21.12 -6.19 -24.86
C ALA A 137 21.34 -5.40 -26.16
N THR A 138 21.38 -6.10 -27.28
CA THR A 138 21.20 -5.49 -28.62
C THR A 138 19.71 -5.19 -28.78
N TRP A 139 19.37 -3.91 -28.75
CA TRP A 139 17.99 -3.44 -28.86
C TRP A 139 17.48 -3.58 -30.29
N GLU A 140 16.68 -4.60 -30.58
CA GLU A 140 15.97 -4.70 -31.85
C GLU A 140 14.70 -3.84 -31.84
N ASN A 141 14.42 -3.20 -32.96
CA ASN A 141 13.60 -2.00 -33.18
C ASN A 141 12.06 -2.16 -33.11
N THR A 142 11.46 -2.86 -32.17
CA THR A 142 9.98 -2.87 -31.98
C THR A 142 9.49 -1.71 -31.09
N ALA A 143 8.21 -1.30 -31.23
CA ALA A 143 7.63 -0.23 -30.39
C ALA A 143 7.62 -0.57 -28.89
N ALA A 144 7.42 -1.84 -28.54
CA ALA A 144 7.52 -2.33 -27.17
C ALA A 144 8.94 -2.20 -26.61
N GLN A 145 9.94 -2.55 -27.40
CA GLN A 145 11.37 -2.45 -27.05
C GLN A 145 11.86 -1.00 -26.90
N ARG A 146 11.28 -0.04 -27.66
CA ARG A 146 11.54 1.40 -27.45
C ARG A 146 10.98 1.93 -26.13
N HIS A 147 9.85 1.38 -25.67
CA HIS A 147 9.30 1.72 -24.36
C HIS A 147 10.21 1.19 -23.25
N ASP A 148 10.68 -0.05 -23.37
CA ASP A 148 11.62 -0.67 -22.42
C ASP A 148 12.97 0.04 -22.38
N ALA A 149 13.51 0.47 -23.54
CA ALA A 149 14.75 1.25 -23.63
C ALA A 149 14.66 2.58 -22.87
N ASN A 150 13.53 3.30 -22.97
CA ASN A 150 13.29 4.52 -22.22
C ASN A 150 13.13 4.27 -20.71
N MET A 151 12.75 3.07 -20.31
CA MET A 151 12.59 2.69 -18.89
C MET A 151 13.88 2.15 -18.27
N ALA A 152 14.84 1.64 -19.06
CA ALA A 152 16.03 0.92 -18.56
C ALA A 152 16.88 1.76 -17.59
N HIS A 153 16.97 3.06 -17.79
CA HIS A 153 17.76 3.98 -16.95
C HIS A 153 16.99 4.51 -15.72
N LEU A 154 15.68 4.29 -15.63
CA LEU A 154 14.90 4.72 -14.48
C LEU A 154 15.19 3.82 -13.26
N PRO A 155 15.10 4.35 -12.02
CA PRO A 155 15.32 3.56 -10.83
C PRO A 155 14.22 2.51 -10.63
N LEU A 156 14.55 1.44 -9.93
CA LEU A 156 13.60 0.45 -9.40
C LEU A 156 13.29 0.73 -7.93
N LEU A 157 12.05 0.49 -7.54
CA LEU A 157 11.67 0.45 -6.14
C LEU A 157 12.30 -0.75 -5.45
N ALA A 158 12.82 -0.57 -4.25
CA ALA A 158 13.35 -1.65 -3.43
C ALA A 158 12.92 -1.50 -1.96
N ALA A 159 12.94 -2.60 -1.24
CA ALA A 159 12.66 -2.64 0.19
C ALA A 159 13.61 -1.73 0.97
N ALA A 160 13.14 -1.09 2.03
CA ALA A 160 13.96 -0.27 2.93
C ALA A 160 15.03 -1.10 3.64
N HIS A 161 16.04 -0.43 4.20
CA HIS A 161 17.02 -1.09 5.07
C HIS A 161 16.38 -1.63 6.34
N ASP A 162 15.54 -0.82 6.99
CA ASP A 162 14.70 -1.30 8.09
C ASP A 162 13.51 -2.10 7.55
N THR A 163 13.67 -3.42 7.52
CA THR A 163 12.65 -4.35 7.02
C THR A 163 11.36 -4.34 7.85
N ALA A 164 11.43 -3.90 9.12
CA ALA A 164 10.25 -3.78 9.98
C ALA A 164 9.38 -2.56 9.62
N LYS A 165 9.98 -1.55 8.99
CA LYS A 165 9.32 -0.32 8.52
C LYS A 165 9.13 -0.27 7.01
N ASP A 166 9.62 -1.27 6.27
CA ASP A 166 9.54 -1.31 4.81
C ASP A 166 8.13 -1.09 4.28
N GLN A 167 7.97 -0.09 3.43
CA GLN A 167 6.71 0.30 2.81
C GLN A 167 6.70 0.07 1.29
N SER A 168 7.70 -0.60 0.74
CA SER A 168 7.79 -0.92 -0.68
C SER A 168 6.56 -1.67 -1.19
N TYR A 169 5.94 -2.49 -0.34
CA TYR A 169 4.69 -3.19 -0.62
C TYR A 169 3.54 -2.22 -1.02
N PHE A 170 3.36 -1.13 -0.29
CA PHE A 170 2.32 -0.14 -0.59
C PHE A 170 2.64 0.76 -1.78
N LEU A 171 3.92 0.80 -2.18
CA LEU A 171 4.41 1.58 -3.30
C LEU A 171 4.49 0.75 -4.61
N SER A 172 4.34 -0.56 -4.52
CA SER A 172 4.58 -1.49 -5.63
C SER A 172 3.66 -1.29 -6.85
N LEU A 173 2.47 -0.71 -6.66
CA LEU A 173 1.56 -0.35 -7.75
C LEU A 173 1.87 1.02 -8.40
N VAL A 174 2.83 1.78 -7.87
CA VAL A 174 3.21 3.09 -8.47
C VAL A 174 4.04 2.84 -9.73
N PRO A 175 3.66 3.43 -10.88
CA PRO A 175 4.41 3.26 -12.12
C PRO A 175 5.87 3.73 -11.96
N ARG A 176 6.80 2.98 -12.55
CA ARG A 176 8.25 3.25 -12.47
C ARG A 176 8.63 4.67 -12.93
N ALA A 177 7.97 5.19 -13.97
CA ALA A 177 8.17 6.55 -14.44
C ALA A 177 7.80 7.62 -13.39
N ARG A 178 6.77 7.36 -12.57
CA ARG A 178 6.39 8.25 -11.46
C ARG A 178 7.38 8.13 -10.29
N LEU A 179 7.84 6.91 -9.99
CA LEU A 179 8.87 6.66 -8.97
C LEU A 179 10.20 7.32 -9.31
N ALA A 180 10.54 7.48 -10.58
CA ALA A 180 11.74 8.21 -10.99
C ALA A 180 11.75 9.69 -10.55
N GLN A 181 10.58 10.25 -10.27
CA GLN A 181 10.40 11.61 -9.77
C GLN A 181 10.16 11.63 -8.24
N ALA A 182 10.17 10.48 -7.59
CA ALA A 182 10.07 10.35 -6.15
C ALA A 182 11.43 10.50 -5.46
N TRP A 183 11.40 10.83 -4.16
CA TRP A 183 12.54 10.78 -3.26
C TRP A 183 12.11 10.23 -1.90
N PHE A 184 12.88 9.29 -1.37
CA PHE A 184 12.62 8.67 -0.07
C PHE A 184 13.80 8.95 0.88
N PRO A 185 13.84 10.12 1.54
CA PRO A 185 14.97 10.49 2.43
C PRO A 185 15.18 9.53 3.59
N LEU A 186 14.13 8.81 4.01
CA LEU A 186 14.15 7.87 5.13
C LEU A 186 14.60 6.45 4.76
N ALA A 187 15.06 6.24 3.53
CA ALA A 187 15.46 4.93 3.00
C ALA A 187 16.45 4.17 3.90
N ASP A 188 17.41 4.90 4.49
CA ASP A 188 18.50 4.38 5.31
C ASP A 188 18.37 4.78 6.80
N GLN A 189 17.21 5.31 7.21
CA GLN A 189 16.98 5.75 8.59
C GLN A 189 16.22 4.70 9.39
N ASP A 190 16.56 4.56 10.66
CA ASP A 190 15.69 3.92 11.64
C ASP A 190 14.74 4.93 12.31
N LYS A 191 13.72 4.41 12.99
CA LYS A 191 12.71 5.26 13.62
C LYS A 191 13.23 6.09 14.78
N THR A 192 14.24 5.63 15.49
CA THR A 192 14.88 6.37 16.60
C THR A 192 15.57 7.60 16.04
N ARG A 193 16.38 7.41 15.01
CA ARG A 193 17.10 8.49 14.35
C ARG A 193 16.16 9.52 13.73
N THR A 194 15.05 9.07 13.14
CA THR A 194 14.01 9.96 12.58
C THR A 194 13.44 10.91 13.64
N ARG A 195 13.16 10.41 14.85
CA ARG A 195 12.67 11.23 15.97
C ARG A 195 13.74 12.21 16.48
N GLU A 196 14.98 11.75 16.61
CA GLU A 196 16.10 12.59 17.02
C GLU A 196 16.29 13.79 16.08
N ILE A 197 16.28 13.58 14.77
CA ILE A 197 16.42 14.63 13.76
C ILE A 197 15.35 15.71 13.93
N VAL A 198 14.09 15.32 14.10
CA VAL A 198 12.97 16.25 14.30
C VAL A 198 13.10 17.02 15.61
N THR A 199 13.51 16.35 16.70
CA THR A 199 13.71 16.99 18.01
C THR A 199 14.89 17.98 17.97
N LEU A 200 16.00 17.61 17.35
CA LEU A 200 17.19 18.47 17.22
C LEU A 200 16.91 19.71 16.34
N ALA A 201 15.96 19.60 15.39
CA ALA A 201 15.48 20.74 14.61
C ALA A 201 14.54 21.68 15.39
N GLY A 202 14.26 21.40 16.66
CA GLY A 202 13.39 22.21 17.51
C GLY A 202 11.90 22.11 17.18
N LEU A 203 11.50 21.10 16.41
CA LEU A 203 10.11 20.92 15.99
C LEU A 203 9.32 20.17 17.08
N ASN A 204 8.58 20.94 17.90
CA ASN A 204 7.67 20.42 18.91
C ASN A 204 6.26 20.24 18.31
N VAL A 205 6.10 19.26 17.43
CA VAL A 205 4.77 18.93 16.90
C VAL A 205 4.14 17.88 17.81
N PRO A 206 2.86 18.03 18.19
CA PRO A 206 2.14 16.94 18.81
C PRO A 206 2.21 15.73 17.90
N LEU A 207 3.00 14.71 18.31
CA LEU A 207 3.21 13.54 17.47
C LEU A 207 1.93 12.70 17.51
N PRO A 208 1.11 12.68 16.45
CA PRO A 208 0.03 11.73 16.39
C PRO A 208 0.63 10.33 16.49
N HIS A 209 -0.04 9.44 17.19
CA HIS A 209 0.32 8.03 17.20
C HIS A 209 0.47 7.55 15.74
N GLU A 210 1.49 6.72 15.46
CA GLU A 210 1.65 6.14 14.13
C GLU A 210 0.31 5.55 13.66
N SER A 211 -0.21 6.07 12.56
CA SER A 211 -1.41 5.51 11.94
C SER A 211 -1.07 4.11 11.44
N GLN A 212 -1.42 3.10 12.23
CA GLN A 212 -1.31 1.69 11.81
C GLN A 212 -2.53 1.27 10.98
N ASP A 213 -3.55 2.11 10.94
CA ASP A 213 -4.83 1.91 10.30
C ASP A 213 -5.00 2.84 9.08
N ILE A 214 -6.07 2.60 8.34
CA ILE A 214 -6.46 3.39 7.17
C ILE A 214 -6.74 4.82 7.61
N CYS A 215 -6.14 5.83 6.97
CA CYS A 215 -6.17 7.24 7.41
C CYS A 215 -7.58 7.86 7.45
N PHE A 216 -8.54 7.33 6.70
CA PHE A 216 -9.93 7.79 6.66
C PHE A 216 -10.90 6.97 7.55
N ALA A 217 -10.39 5.98 8.25
CA ALA A 217 -11.15 5.17 9.21
C ALA A 217 -10.30 5.00 10.49
N PRO A 218 -10.03 6.10 11.22
CA PRO A 218 -9.27 6.00 12.45
C PRO A 218 -10.04 5.16 13.47
N ALA A 219 -9.30 4.35 14.23
CA ALA A 219 -9.89 3.63 15.37
C ALA A 219 -10.61 4.64 16.26
N SER A 220 -11.89 4.42 16.47
CA SER A 220 -12.74 5.32 17.28
C SER A 220 -12.12 5.53 18.66
N GLY A 221 -11.79 6.78 18.95
CA GLY A 221 -11.50 7.43 20.22
C GLY A 221 -10.76 6.66 21.31
N ALA A 222 -9.83 7.32 21.93
CA ALA A 222 -9.01 6.90 23.07
C ALA A 222 -9.77 6.47 24.36
N SER A 223 -10.96 5.88 24.26
CA SER A 223 -11.76 5.46 25.42
C SER A 223 -11.92 3.95 25.60
N SER A 224 -11.28 3.10 24.79
CA SER A 224 -11.39 1.64 24.94
C SER A 224 -10.06 0.89 25.07
N ALA A 225 -9.05 1.53 25.67
CA ALA A 225 -7.79 0.84 26.02
C ALA A 225 -7.96 -0.21 27.15
N GLN A 226 -9.16 -0.40 27.67
CA GLN A 226 -9.42 -1.34 28.77
C GLN A 226 -10.18 -2.62 28.34
N ASP A 227 -10.79 -2.65 27.17
CA ASP A 227 -11.44 -3.86 26.67
C ASP A 227 -10.72 -4.37 25.42
N GLY A 228 -9.83 -5.34 25.61
CA GLY A 228 -8.92 -5.92 24.61
C GLY A 228 -9.59 -6.65 23.42
N ALA A 229 -10.60 -6.08 22.77
CA ALA A 229 -11.41 -6.73 21.74
C ALA A 229 -11.84 -5.87 20.55
N GLY A 230 -11.29 -4.68 20.31
CA GLY A 230 -11.53 -3.91 19.08
C GLY A 230 -10.42 -4.20 18.05
N SER A 231 -10.60 -5.17 17.14
CA SER A 231 -9.66 -5.31 16.03
C SER A 231 -9.79 -4.13 15.08
N SER A 232 -8.67 -3.64 14.52
CA SER A 232 -8.61 -2.60 13.49
C SER A 232 -9.55 -2.87 12.28
N ALA A 233 -9.91 -4.14 12.08
CA ALA A 233 -10.87 -4.60 11.08
C ALA A 233 -12.31 -4.05 11.27
N GLU A 234 -12.65 -3.43 12.38
CA GLU A 234 -13.99 -2.87 12.63
C GLU A 234 -14.06 -1.35 12.43
N ALA A 235 -12.93 -0.67 12.50
CA ALA A 235 -12.86 0.79 12.46
C ALA A 235 -13.42 1.41 11.16
N TYR A 236 -13.31 0.72 10.03
CA TYR A 236 -13.80 1.22 8.73
C TYR A 236 -15.31 0.94 8.48
N ARG A 237 -15.97 0.12 9.31
CA ARG A 237 -17.38 -0.24 9.10
C ARG A 237 -18.31 0.97 9.12
N PRO A 238 -18.24 1.90 10.09
CA PRO A 238 -19.09 3.09 10.09
C PRO A 238 -18.86 4.00 8.85
N PHE A 239 -17.62 4.04 8.36
CA PHE A 239 -17.30 4.74 7.12
C PHE A 239 -17.99 4.11 5.92
N LEU A 240 -17.90 2.78 5.76
CA LEU A 240 -18.55 2.06 4.67
C LEU A 240 -20.09 2.25 4.70
N GLU A 241 -20.70 2.08 5.85
CA GLU A 241 -22.15 2.21 6.01
C GLU A 241 -22.64 3.61 5.62
N ARG A 242 -21.94 4.68 6.06
CA ARG A 242 -22.25 6.05 5.64
C ARG A 242 -22.04 6.28 4.14
N HIS A 243 -20.93 5.76 3.60
CA HIS A 243 -20.59 5.94 2.19
C HIS A 243 -21.58 5.21 1.28
N TRP A 244 -21.97 3.99 1.61
CA TRP A 244 -22.98 3.23 0.87
C TRP A 244 -24.35 3.91 0.93
N GLN A 245 -24.75 4.42 2.09
CA GLN A 245 -25.99 5.19 2.24
C GLN A 245 -26.00 6.42 1.33
N ALA A 246 -24.91 7.19 1.32
CA ALA A 246 -24.77 8.37 0.47
C ALA A 246 -24.77 8.05 -1.02
N ALA A 247 -24.19 6.91 -1.42
CA ALA A 247 -24.10 6.44 -2.81
C ALA A 247 -25.29 5.57 -3.26
N ALA A 248 -26.29 5.35 -2.39
CA ALA A 248 -27.41 4.42 -2.62
C ALA A 248 -26.96 2.99 -3.00
N ILE A 249 -25.81 2.54 -2.46
CA ILE A 249 -25.30 1.18 -2.64
C ILE A 249 -25.87 0.31 -1.51
N VAL A 250 -26.44 -0.83 -1.88
CA VAL A 250 -26.93 -1.83 -0.92
C VAL A 250 -26.00 -3.06 -1.00
N PRO A 251 -25.07 -3.22 -0.03
CA PRO A 251 -24.20 -4.41 -0.03
C PRO A 251 -25.02 -5.68 0.24
N PRO A 252 -24.60 -6.86 -0.25
CA PRO A 252 -25.27 -8.11 0.05
C PRO A 252 -25.42 -8.33 1.55
N GLY A 253 -26.62 -8.69 1.97
CA GLY A 253 -26.96 -8.94 3.37
C GLY A 253 -26.47 -10.29 3.88
N SER A 254 -27.25 -10.91 4.79
CA SER A 254 -26.97 -12.22 5.36
C SER A 254 -27.00 -13.34 4.31
N GLY A 255 -26.05 -14.26 4.34
CA GLY A 255 -25.98 -15.45 3.50
C GLY A 255 -25.50 -16.70 4.26
N PRO A 256 -25.44 -17.86 3.61
CA PRO A 256 -25.02 -19.11 4.22
C PRO A 256 -23.51 -19.13 4.58
N VAL A 257 -23.18 -19.85 5.63
CA VAL A 257 -21.80 -20.21 5.98
C VAL A 257 -21.63 -21.72 5.81
N PHE A 258 -20.72 -22.10 4.91
CA PHE A 258 -20.41 -23.50 4.66
C PHE A 258 -19.13 -23.90 5.38
N LEU A 259 -19.20 -24.99 6.14
CA LEU A 259 -18.01 -25.68 6.65
C LEU A 259 -17.46 -26.60 5.55
N ARG A 260 -16.20 -26.40 5.17
CA ARG A 260 -15.46 -27.31 4.28
C ARG A 260 -14.65 -28.28 5.11
N ASN A 261 -14.83 -29.57 4.87
CA ASN A 261 -14.04 -30.65 5.47
C ASN A 261 -12.78 -30.96 4.66
N ALA A 262 -11.89 -31.81 5.20
CA ALA A 262 -10.65 -32.22 4.53
C ALA A 262 -10.88 -33.02 3.23
N ASP A 263 -12.01 -33.70 3.09
CA ASP A 263 -12.44 -34.40 1.88
C ASP A 263 -13.05 -33.48 0.81
N GLY A 264 -13.13 -32.16 1.09
CA GLY A 264 -13.72 -31.17 0.20
C GLY A 264 -15.24 -31.01 0.33
N ALA A 265 -15.91 -31.89 1.09
CA ALA A 265 -17.36 -31.79 1.30
C ALA A 265 -17.70 -30.49 2.05
N GLN A 266 -18.82 -29.88 1.69
CA GLN A 266 -19.33 -28.65 2.29
C GLN A 266 -20.73 -28.88 2.88
N ARG A 267 -20.98 -28.32 4.07
CA ARG A 267 -22.31 -28.27 4.69
C ARG A 267 -22.59 -26.90 5.27
N GLU A 268 -23.82 -26.44 5.17
CA GLU A 268 -24.25 -25.18 5.83
C GLU A 268 -24.28 -25.41 7.35
N ILE A 269 -23.64 -24.49 8.10
CA ILE A 269 -23.55 -24.55 9.56
C ILE A 269 -24.05 -23.29 10.26
N ALA A 270 -24.15 -22.17 9.54
CA ALA A 270 -24.55 -20.88 10.10
C ALA A 270 -24.96 -19.91 8.98
N ARG A 271 -25.31 -18.70 9.38
CA ARG A 271 -25.48 -17.57 8.46
C ARG A 271 -24.58 -16.41 8.86
N HIS A 272 -23.90 -15.79 7.88
CA HIS A 272 -23.07 -14.60 8.08
C HIS A 272 -23.92 -13.31 8.05
N LYS A 273 -23.36 -12.20 8.54
CA LYS A 273 -24.00 -10.86 8.62
C LYS A 273 -23.63 -9.92 7.47
N GLY A 274 -23.24 -10.47 6.30
CA GLY A 274 -22.72 -9.74 5.14
C GLY A 274 -21.23 -10.07 4.91
N LEU A 275 -20.84 -10.45 3.67
CA LEU A 275 -19.48 -10.87 3.30
C LEU A 275 -18.42 -9.81 3.60
N TRP A 276 -18.78 -8.54 3.48
CA TRP A 276 -17.90 -7.39 3.74
C TRP A 276 -17.36 -7.31 5.18
N ARG A 277 -17.94 -8.06 6.12
CA ARG A 277 -17.51 -8.14 7.52
C ARG A 277 -16.39 -9.16 7.76
N TYR A 278 -16.02 -9.92 6.73
CA TYR A 278 -15.08 -11.04 6.84
C TYR A 278 -13.92 -10.86 5.86
N THR A 279 -12.77 -11.44 6.23
CA THR A 279 -11.56 -11.46 5.41
C THR A 279 -10.98 -12.86 5.42
N GLU A 280 -10.43 -13.32 4.32
CA GLU A 280 -9.76 -14.62 4.19
C GLU A 280 -8.64 -14.76 5.24
N GLY A 281 -8.59 -15.91 5.90
CA GLY A 281 -7.69 -16.17 7.03
C GLY A 281 -8.18 -15.65 8.39
N GLN A 282 -9.32 -14.95 8.46
CA GLN A 282 -9.89 -14.47 9.71
C GLN A 282 -10.32 -15.66 10.59
N ARG A 283 -9.92 -15.64 11.88
CA ARG A 283 -10.30 -16.61 12.90
C ARG A 283 -11.32 -16.06 13.90
N LYS A 284 -11.08 -14.83 14.39
CA LYS A 284 -11.92 -14.20 15.43
C LYS A 284 -13.15 -13.54 14.83
N GLY A 285 -14.23 -13.45 15.60
CA GLY A 285 -15.43 -12.69 15.19
C GLY A 285 -16.34 -13.43 14.18
N LEU A 286 -16.16 -14.74 13.96
CA LEU A 286 -17.04 -15.53 13.09
C LEU A 286 -18.43 -15.74 13.72
N GLY A 287 -18.51 -15.79 15.06
CA GLY A 287 -19.77 -16.05 15.77
C GLY A 287 -20.30 -17.48 15.61
N ILE A 288 -19.43 -18.44 15.27
CA ILE A 288 -19.76 -19.84 15.03
C ILE A 288 -19.19 -20.70 16.16
N ALA A 289 -20.05 -21.46 16.86
CA ALA A 289 -19.63 -22.44 17.85
C ALA A 289 -19.22 -23.73 17.12
N HIS A 290 -17.97 -24.18 17.32
CA HIS A 290 -17.43 -25.41 16.75
C HIS A 290 -16.39 -26.01 17.69
N SER A 291 -16.14 -27.32 17.56
CA SER A 291 -15.20 -28.08 18.43
C SER A 291 -13.74 -27.67 18.23
N GLU A 292 -13.39 -27.13 17.06
CA GLU A 292 -12.06 -26.61 16.74
C GLU A 292 -12.14 -25.19 16.17
N PRO A 293 -11.03 -24.41 16.19
CA PRO A 293 -11.01 -23.09 15.60
C PRO A 293 -11.24 -23.12 14.09
N LEU A 294 -12.24 -22.37 13.64
CA LEU A 294 -12.53 -22.18 12.23
C LEU A 294 -11.89 -20.90 11.69
N TYR A 295 -11.57 -20.92 10.40
CA TYR A 295 -10.98 -19.81 9.63
C TYR A 295 -11.80 -19.56 8.38
N VAL A 296 -11.89 -18.33 7.94
CA VAL A 296 -12.42 -18.00 6.62
C VAL A 296 -11.46 -18.52 5.56
N LEU A 297 -11.91 -19.47 4.77
CA LEU A 297 -11.16 -20.05 3.66
C LEU A 297 -11.37 -19.25 2.37
N ALA A 298 -12.63 -18.88 2.08
CA ALA A 298 -13.00 -18.14 0.91
C ALA A 298 -14.32 -17.37 1.10
N LYS A 299 -14.53 -16.35 0.30
CA LYS A 299 -15.80 -15.66 0.11
C LYS A 299 -16.28 -15.88 -1.31
N ASP A 300 -17.50 -16.38 -1.48
CA ASP A 300 -18.18 -16.53 -2.77
C ASP A 300 -19.15 -15.36 -2.92
N GLY A 301 -18.70 -14.31 -3.61
CA GLY A 301 -19.50 -13.11 -3.84
C GLY A 301 -20.78 -13.40 -4.60
N PRO A 302 -20.74 -14.06 -5.77
CA PRO A 302 -21.92 -14.44 -6.54
C PRO A 302 -22.96 -15.23 -5.76
N ALA A 303 -22.54 -16.21 -4.96
CA ALA A 303 -23.43 -17.01 -4.12
C ALA A 303 -23.79 -16.34 -2.78
N ASN A 304 -23.20 -15.19 -2.47
CA ASN A 304 -23.28 -14.54 -1.16
C ASN A 304 -22.99 -15.52 -0.03
N ALA A 305 -21.96 -16.35 -0.17
CA ALA A 305 -21.63 -17.44 0.76
C ALA A 305 -20.22 -17.27 1.37
N LEU A 306 -20.11 -17.64 2.64
CA LEU A 306 -18.84 -17.67 3.36
C LEU A 306 -18.41 -19.12 3.52
N VAL A 307 -17.20 -19.47 3.10
CA VAL A 307 -16.62 -20.80 3.31
C VAL A 307 -15.63 -20.74 4.46
N VAL A 308 -15.85 -21.57 5.48
CA VAL A 308 -14.97 -21.68 6.63
C VAL A 308 -14.45 -23.11 6.77
N GLY A 309 -13.34 -23.28 7.48
CA GLY A 309 -12.78 -24.61 7.76
C GLY A 309 -11.63 -24.56 8.75
N PRO A 310 -11.05 -25.73 9.10
CA PRO A 310 -9.90 -25.82 9.99
C PRO A 310 -8.64 -25.21 9.37
N ARG A 311 -7.66 -24.87 10.23
CA ARG A 311 -6.40 -24.24 9.82
C ARG A 311 -5.66 -25.01 8.72
N ALA A 312 -5.75 -26.31 8.70
CA ALA A 312 -5.08 -27.17 7.72
C ALA A 312 -5.51 -26.88 6.25
N LEU A 313 -6.68 -26.29 6.05
CA LEU A 313 -7.21 -25.94 4.73
C LEU A 313 -6.92 -24.49 4.30
N LEU A 314 -6.11 -23.75 5.06
CA LEU A 314 -5.78 -22.34 4.74
C LEU A 314 -4.72 -22.17 3.67
N GLY A 315 -4.03 -23.23 3.24
CA GLY A 315 -2.93 -23.14 2.30
C GLY A 315 -3.38 -22.68 0.92
N VAL A 316 -2.69 -21.66 0.35
CA VAL A 316 -2.90 -21.18 -1.02
C VAL A 316 -1.63 -21.44 -1.81
N SER A 317 -1.74 -22.15 -2.92
CA SER A 317 -0.61 -22.53 -3.79
C SER A 317 -0.53 -21.69 -5.04
N ARG A 318 -1.63 -21.07 -5.46
CA ARG A 318 -1.73 -20.26 -6.68
C ARG A 318 -2.41 -18.92 -6.42
N CYS A 319 -1.96 -17.89 -7.12
CA CYS A 319 -2.58 -16.57 -7.08
C CYS A 319 -2.55 -15.98 -8.50
N VAL A 320 -3.67 -15.37 -8.91
CA VAL A 320 -3.76 -14.61 -10.17
C VAL A 320 -4.15 -13.17 -9.82
N THR A 321 -3.50 -12.21 -10.50
CA THR A 321 -3.76 -10.79 -10.28
C THR A 321 -4.57 -10.20 -11.42
N ALA A 322 -5.14 -9.02 -11.21
CA ALA A 322 -5.54 -8.10 -12.27
C ALA A 322 -4.30 -7.61 -13.06
N LEU A 323 -4.54 -6.70 -14.02
CA LEU A 323 -3.46 -6.09 -14.82
C LEU A 323 -2.30 -5.61 -13.96
N ALA A 324 -1.11 -6.08 -14.28
CA ALA A 324 0.10 -5.83 -13.49
C ALA A 324 0.74 -4.48 -13.78
N ASN A 325 1.29 -3.86 -12.72
CA ASN A 325 2.33 -2.85 -12.84
C ASN A 325 3.69 -3.55 -12.95
N VAL A 326 4.27 -3.57 -14.14
CA VAL A 326 5.56 -4.22 -14.43
C VAL A 326 6.67 -3.18 -14.34
N SER A 327 7.53 -3.28 -13.32
CA SER A 327 8.66 -2.37 -13.08
C SER A 327 9.92 -2.79 -13.82
N LEU A 328 10.13 -4.08 -14.01
CA LEU A 328 11.22 -4.67 -14.79
C LEU A 328 10.63 -5.73 -15.72
N ALA A 329 11.04 -5.73 -17.01
CA ALA A 329 10.50 -6.64 -18.00
C ALA A 329 10.77 -8.11 -17.62
N PRO A 330 9.81 -9.05 -17.88
CA PRO A 330 9.89 -10.43 -17.38
C PRO A 330 11.14 -11.22 -17.81
N GLN A 331 11.73 -10.92 -18.98
CA GLN A 331 12.96 -11.55 -19.45
C GLN A 331 14.18 -11.29 -18.54
N TYR A 332 14.10 -10.29 -17.64
CA TYR A 332 15.16 -9.95 -16.67
C TYR A 332 14.82 -10.41 -15.25
N TRP A 333 13.72 -11.14 -15.07
CA TRP A 333 13.38 -11.69 -13.75
C TRP A 333 14.26 -12.91 -13.46
N PRO A 334 14.67 -13.10 -12.20
CA PRO A 334 15.35 -14.32 -11.80
C PRO A 334 14.40 -15.52 -11.92
N GLU A 335 14.96 -16.72 -12.06
CA GLU A 335 14.19 -17.97 -12.14
C GLU A 335 13.31 -18.17 -10.89
N GLU A 336 13.83 -17.86 -9.72
CA GLU A 336 13.07 -17.82 -8.46
C GLU A 336 12.85 -16.38 -8.04
N THR A 337 11.57 -16.01 -7.88
CA THR A 337 11.15 -14.73 -7.36
C THR A 337 10.60 -14.89 -5.96
N LEU A 338 10.47 -13.78 -5.23
CA LEU A 338 9.89 -13.71 -3.91
C LEU A 338 8.59 -12.92 -3.96
N VAL A 339 7.50 -13.46 -3.42
CA VAL A 339 6.19 -12.80 -3.47
C VAL A 339 5.68 -12.49 -2.08
N ARG A 340 5.19 -11.26 -1.92
CA ARG A 340 4.51 -10.79 -0.70
C ARG A 340 3.04 -10.52 -1.02
N LEU A 341 2.15 -11.19 -0.32
CA LEU A 341 0.70 -11.03 -0.48
C LEU A 341 0.06 -10.10 0.57
N ARG A 342 0.80 -9.72 1.61
CA ARG A 342 0.40 -8.80 2.69
C ARG A 342 1.58 -7.98 3.17
N HIS A 343 1.33 -6.77 3.65
CA HIS A 343 2.37 -5.84 4.11
C HIS A 343 3.40 -6.46 5.06
N ARG A 344 2.96 -7.14 6.12
CA ARG A 344 3.86 -7.71 7.16
C ARG A 344 4.25 -9.19 6.91
N GLN A 345 3.86 -9.77 5.80
CA GLN A 345 4.24 -11.13 5.44
C GLN A 345 5.69 -11.16 4.97
N LYS A 346 6.45 -12.17 5.39
CA LYS A 346 7.76 -12.44 4.76
C LYS A 346 7.52 -12.84 3.30
N PRO A 347 8.32 -12.30 2.37
CA PRO A 347 8.24 -12.74 0.98
C PRO A 347 8.50 -14.26 0.88
N ALA A 348 7.71 -14.94 0.07
CA ALA A 348 7.80 -16.39 -0.12
C ALA A 348 8.28 -16.72 -1.53
N PRO A 349 9.13 -17.77 -1.72
CA PRO A 349 9.55 -18.22 -3.02
C PRO A 349 8.36 -18.64 -3.90
N ALA A 350 8.35 -18.14 -5.13
CA ALA A 350 7.32 -18.44 -6.10
C ALA A 350 7.84 -18.32 -7.52
N LYS A 351 7.29 -19.14 -8.43
CA LYS A 351 7.42 -18.95 -9.86
C LYS A 351 6.35 -17.95 -10.31
N VAL A 352 6.76 -16.91 -11.00
CA VAL A 352 5.85 -15.85 -11.48
C VAL A 352 5.96 -15.72 -12.99
N THR A 353 4.83 -15.71 -13.67
CA THR A 353 4.74 -15.46 -15.11
C THR A 353 3.79 -14.30 -15.38
N LEU A 354 4.12 -13.50 -16.39
CA LEU A 354 3.23 -12.49 -16.94
C LEU A 354 2.56 -13.11 -18.18
N ASN A 355 1.25 -13.30 -18.13
CA ASN A 355 0.52 -13.87 -19.27
C ASN A 355 0.25 -12.83 -20.38
N ALA A 356 -0.33 -13.27 -21.50
CA ALA A 356 -0.60 -12.42 -22.65
C ALA A 356 -1.59 -11.26 -22.35
N ASP A 357 -2.43 -11.41 -21.34
CA ASP A 357 -3.41 -10.40 -20.90
C ASP A 357 -2.80 -9.40 -19.91
N GLY A 358 -1.50 -9.55 -19.57
CA GLY A 358 -0.80 -8.68 -18.63
C GLY A 358 -1.10 -8.98 -17.16
N LEU A 359 -1.59 -10.17 -16.83
CA LEU A 359 -1.87 -10.63 -15.47
C LEU A 359 -0.66 -11.40 -14.93
N LEU A 360 -0.39 -11.31 -13.63
CA LEU A 360 0.60 -12.16 -12.96
C LEU A 360 -0.08 -13.48 -12.56
N GLU A 361 0.52 -14.58 -12.99
CA GLU A 361 0.23 -15.92 -12.50
C GLU A 361 1.36 -16.35 -11.58
N ILE A 362 1.03 -16.65 -10.33
CA ILE A 362 1.97 -16.88 -9.24
C ILE A 362 1.75 -18.29 -8.69
N GLU A 363 2.78 -19.11 -8.71
CA GLU A 363 2.78 -20.48 -8.16
C GLU A 363 3.80 -20.54 -7.02
N PHE A 364 3.32 -20.77 -5.80
CA PHE A 364 4.17 -20.86 -4.62
C PHE A 364 4.79 -22.25 -4.49
N ALA A 365 6.08 -22.30 -4.18
CA ALA A 365 6.80 -23.55 -3.90
C ALA A 365 6.21 -24.33 -2.71
N THR A 366 5.63 -23.61 -1.74
CA THR A 366 4.89 -24.17 -0.60
C THR A 366 3.63 -23.37 -0.34
N PRO A 367 2.52 -24.01 0.08
CA PRO A 367 1.28 -23.29 0.36
C PRO A 367 1.47 -22.13 1.34
N GLN A 368 0.96 -20.96 0.99
CA GLN A 368 1.08 -19.75 1.77
C GLN A 368 -0.21 -19.45 2.55
N PHE A 369 -0.07 -18.69 3.64
CA PHE A 369 -1.25 -18.17 4.33
C PHE A 369 -2.01 -17.23 3.37
N PRO A 370 -3.34 -17.37 3.21
CA PRO A 370 -4.09 -16.65 2.19
C PRO A 370 -4.03 -15.14 2.43
N SER A 371 -3.98 -14.40 1.34
CA SER A 371 -4.34 -12.98 1.30
C SER A 371 -5.87 -12.86 1.11
N ALA A 372 -6.31 -11.80 0.47
CA ALA A 372 -7.71 -11.62 0.08
C ALA A 372 -7.78 -11.03 -1.33
N PRO A 373 -8.77 -11.37 -2.15
CA PRO A 373 -9.07 -10.62 -3.35
C PRO A 373 -9.22 -9.13 -3.06
N GLY A 374 -8.54 -8.29 -3.85
CA GLY A 374 -8.41 -6.85 -3.61
C GLY A 374 -7.12 -6.41 -2.90
N GLN A 375 -6.36 -7.32 -2.29
CA GLN A 375 -5.01 -7.04 -1.79
C GLN A 375 -3.98 -7.01 -2.93
N VAL A 376 -2.74 -6.65 -2.64
CA VAL A 376 -1.66 -6.60 -3.61
C VAL A 376 -0.81 -7.88 -3.53
N ALA A 377 -0.43 -8.43 -4.68
CA ALA A 377 0.69 -9.35 -4.79
C ALA A 377 1.89 -8.54 -5.31
N ALA A 378 2.93 -8.38 -4.50
CA ALA A 378 4.16 -7.69 -4.87
C ALA A 378 5.28 -8.70 -5.07
N VAL A 379 5.92 -8.64 -6.25
CA VAL A 379 6.97 -9.56 -6.69
C VAL A 379 8.33 -8.87 -6.50
N TYR A 380 9.23 -9.57 -5.84
CA TYR A 380 10.58 -9.09 -5.51
C TYR A 380 11.65 -10.06 -6.05
N ASP A 381 12.84 -9.55 -6.25
CA ASP A 381 14.02 -10.39 -6.33
C ASP A 381 14.70 -10.58 -4.96
N ALA A 382 15.75 -11.39 -4.91
CA ALA A 382 16.49 -11.69 -3.68
C ALA A 382 17.16 -10.44 -3.05
N SER A 383 17.37 -9.36 -3.81
CA SER A 383 17.94 -8.10 -3.31
C SER A 383 16.87 -7.14 -2.76
N GLY A 384 15.59 -7.54 -2.81
CA GLY A 384 14.45 -6.76 -2.39
C GLY A 384 13.97 -5.72 -3.40
N ARG A 385 14.38 -5.80 -4.67
CA ARG A 385 13.86 -4.93 -5.74
C ARG A 385 12.47 -5.41 -6.16
N VAL A 386 11.55 -4.47 -6.33
CA VAL A 386 10.19 -4.75 -6.83
C VAL A 386 10.26 -4.93 -8.35
N LEU A 387 9.90 -6.10 -8.82
CA LEU A 387 9.89 -6.48 -10.23
C LEU A 387 8.55 -6.18 -10.88
N ALA A 388 7.47 -6.53 -10.20
CA ALA A 388 6.10 -6.28 -10.62
C ALA A 388 5.14 -6.30 -9.41
N ALA A 389 3.91 -5.82 -9.61
CA ALA A 389 2.83 -5.98 -8.66
C ALA A 389 1.47 -5.98 -9.35
N GLY A 390 0.48 -6.65 -8.76
CA GLY A 390 -0.89 -6.65 -9.23
C GLY A 390 -1.89 -6.78 -8.09
N ILE A 391 -3.13 -6.38 -8.32
CA ILE A 391 -4.21 -6.59 -7.34
C ILE A 391 -4.65 -8.05 -7.45
N VAL A 392 -4.68 -8.76 -6.34
CA VAL A 392 -5.12 -10.16 -6.26
C VAL A 392 -6.58 -10.27 -6.65
N GLU A 393 -6.90 -11.17 -7.57
CA GLU A 393 -8.27 -11.51 -7.97
C GLU A 393 -8.66 -12.92 -7.57
N VAL A 394 -7.76 -13.89 -7.77
CA VAL A 394 -8.01 -15.31 -7.49
C VAL A 394 -6.90 -15.86 -6.63
N MET A 395 -7.26 -16.75 -5.68
CA MET A 395 -6.35 -17.55 -4.87
C MET A 395 -6.87 -18.98 -4.77
N GLU A 396 -5.99 -19.95 -4.99
CA GLU A 396 -6.28 -21.40 -5.00
C GLU A 396 -5.25 -22.18 -4.18
#